data_a46443bcd365be5ea4696eedf84fe4c3
#
_entry.id   a46443bcd365be5ea4696eedf84fe4c3
#
_cell.length_a   1.000
_cell.length_b   1.000
_cell.length_c   1.000
_cell.angle_alpha   90.00
_cell.angle_beta   90.00
_cell.angle_gamma   90.00
#
_symmetry.space_group_name_H-M   'P 1'
#
loop_
_entity.id
_entity.type
_entity.pdbx_description
1 polymer ?
#
loop_
_entity_poly.entity_id
_entity_poly.type
_entity_poly.pdbx_seq_one_letter_code
_entity_poly.pdbx_strand_id
1 'polypeptide(L)'
;VGFLIMLAKNRVIKGWGETLLGFGLLFFGMTMMSTELKELGAFPTFVGFFKSFDCAPVLPGELMPFGAMLGAMLIGIIGTCLVQSSSAAMGIVLALAGSGLINFYTAVPLLIGTNIGTTITAWLAALTANRVAKQAALAHFLFNLIGAVLMLILLYIPYGPARTPVFLYFINAITPGNAFAAIPQNIERHIAMAHTLFNVITVAAIFPVMGLFARLCEILLPVRDDAARSTIVLEPRLLATPSIALEQSISAIRGMVKLSWNMIDRAVNRHFLPVNTDPDEYRELEDTEQQIDTMQTDITNYLVQITRRRLTQPQSNLIPLLMHCVNDAERIADHTENILKLTKRLAKADIVLSDIARHDLDRIWELLRSQAHNVELALAGKNQESAALALENERKLNKLAKKYEKNYSRKEDYEAFGHLGGSTKAADEQQSRNEKISELALENEHEINLLTKKYEESHIERRNTGKCAVDASVIFIEMLWELERIGDHLANIAVRAPEIQKHYVALAI
;
A
#
# COMPACT_ATOMS: atom_id res chain seq x y z
N VAL A 1 -4.69 36.23 19.33
CA VAL A 1 -4.88 36.36 17.86
C VAL A 1 -5.50 35.07 17.32
N GLY A 2 -4.91 33.88 17.51
CA GLY A 2 -5.45 32.62 16.99
C GLY A 2 -6.89 32.34 17.38
N PHE A 3 -7.25 32.58 18.64
CA PHE A 3 -8.63 32.44 19.14
C PHE A 3 -9.62 33.33 18.39
N LEU A 4 -9.27 34.57 18.10
CA LEU A 4 -10.13 35.50 17.35
C LEU A 4 -10.32 35.06 15.91
N ILE A 5 -9.25 34.56 15.26
CA ILE A 5 -9.31 34.05 13.89
C ILE A 5 -10.16 32.76 13.82
N MET A 6 -10.20 31.94 14.87
CA MET A 6 -11.00 30.72 14.97
C MET A 6 -12.52 30.99 14.93
N LEU A 7 -12.96 32.22 15.24
CA LEU A 7 -14.36 32.65 15.15
C LEU A 7 -14.83 32.95 13.72
N ALA A 8 -13.93 32.93 12.73
CA ALA A 8 -14.27 33.20 11.34
C ALA A 8 -15.21 32.11 10.78
N LYS A 9 -16.17 32.56 9.93
CA LYS A 9 -17.13 31.66 9.24
C LYS A 9 -16.44 30.79 8.17
N ASN A 10 -15.36 31.28 7.59
CA ASN A 10 -14.60 30.57 6.56
C ASN A 10 -13.76 29.46 7.22
N ARG A 11 -13.95 28.21 6.76
CA ARG A 11 -13.31 27.01 7.31
C ARG A 11 -11.78 27.05 7.23
N VAL A 12 -11.23 27.58 6.13
CA VAL A 12 -9.77 27.70 5.94
C VAL A 12 -9.18 28.69 6.95
N ILE A 13 -9.83 29.86 7.11
CA ILE A 13 -9.41 30.88 8.07
C ILE A 13 -9.52 30.35 9.50
N LYS A 14 -10.60 29.61 9.81
CA LYS A 14 -10.76 28.94 11.12
C LYS A 14 -9.62 27.96 11.38
N GLY A 15 -9.23 27.14 10.39
CA GLY A 15 -8.10 26.20 10.52
C GLY A 15 -6.78 26.91 10.79
N TRP A 16 -6.52 28.06 10.16
CA TRP A 16 -5.36 28.89 10.49
C TRP A 16 -5.44 29.45 11.91
N GLY A 17 -6.61 29.81 12.40
CA GLY A 17 -6.83 30.22 13.78
C GLY A 17 -6.50 29.14 14.79
N GLU A 18 -6.98 27.91 14.53
CA GLU A 18 -6.67 26.70 15.34
C GLU A 18 -5.16 26.40 15.36
N THR A 19 -4.49 26.49 14.20
CA THR A 19 -3.04 26.31 14.09
C THR A 19 -2.27 27.35 14.93
N LEU A 20 -2.60 28.63 14.78
CA LEU A 20 -1.96 29.72 15.53
C LEU A 20 -2.20 29.62 17.05
N LEU A 21 -3.40 29.19 17.45
CA LEU A 21 -3.71 28.95 18.86
C LEU A 21 -2.87 27.79 19.41
N GLY A 22 -2.81 26.66 18.67
CA GLY A 22 -1.97 25.51 19.04
C GLY A 22 -0.50 25.87 19.21
N PHE A 23 0.07 26.63 18.28
CA PHE A 23 1.42 27.18 18.38
C PHE A 23 1.59 28.06 19.63
N GLY A 24 0.66 28.96 19.88
CA GLY A 24 0.70 29.84 21.07
C GLY A 24 0.69 29.06 22.37
N LEU A 25 -0.17 28.03 22.48
CA LEU A 25 -0.24 27.16 23.65
C LEU A 25 1.04 26.33 23.84
N LEU A 26 1.64 25.85 22.75
CA LEU A 26 2.92 25.10 22.80
C LEU A 26 4.03 25.98 23.36
N PHE A 27 4.23 27.20 22.85
CA PHE A 27 5.27 28.11 23.36
C PHE A 27 5.00 28.55 24.78
N PHE A 28 3.74 28.80 25.14
CA PHE A 28 3.35 29.12 26.51
C PHE A 28 3.70 27.97 27.47
N GLY A 29 3.36 26.73 27.12
CA GLY A 29 3.70 25.54 27.89
C GLY A 29 5.21 25.36 28.04
N MET A 30 5.97 25.57 26.95
CA MET A 30 7.46 25.53 27.02
C MET A 30 8.02 26.59 27.95
N THR A 31 7.51 27.82 27.93
CA THR A 31 7.95 28.89 28.81
C THR A 31 7.66 28.57 30.29
N MET A 32 6.43 28.10 30.59
CA MET A 32 6.09 27.64 31.94
C MET A 32 7.03 26.53 32.41
N MET A 33 7.21 25.48 31.59
CA MET A 33 8.09 24.36 31.90
C MET A 33 9.54 24.83 32.16
N SER A 34 10.09 25.71 31.34
CA SER A 34 11.43 26.28 31.56
C SER A 34 11.54 27.06 32.87
N THR A 35 10.49 27.76 33.29
CA THR A 35 10.44 28.49 34.54
C THR A 35 10.46 27.53 35.73
N GLU A 36 9.59 26.53 35.74
CA GLU A 36 9.54 25.51 36.80
C GLU A 36 10.85 24.70 36.90
N LEU A 37 11.46 24.37 35.75
CA LEU A 37 12.74 23.66 35.72
C LEU A 37 13.91 24.53 36.30
N LYS A 38 13.87 25.85 36.16
CA LYS A 38 14.85 26.74 36.79
C LYS A 38 14.73 26.70 38.32
N GLU A 39 13.51 26.66 38.86
CA GLU A 39 13.30 26.53 40.29
C GLU A 39 13.77 25.17 40.81
N LEU A 40 13.50 24.08 40.07
CA LEU A 40 14.01 22.74 40.38
C LEU A 40 15.55 22.68 40.34
N GLY A 41 16.19 23.53 39.55
CA GLY A 41 17.66 23.72 39.53
C GLY A 41 18.27 24.18 40.83
N ALA A 42 17.49 24.66 41.82
CA ALA A 42 17.95 24.96 43.16
C ALA A 42 18.16 23.70 44.02
N PHE A 43 17.65 22.54 43.64
CA PHE A 43 17.75 21.29 44.41
C PHE A 43 18.99 20.48 43.99
N PRO A 44 19.98 20.25 44.88
CA PRO A 44 21.24 19.56 44.56
C PRO A 44 21.03 18.14 44.00
N THR A 45 20.05 17.40 44.52
CA THR A 45 19.73 16.04 44.06
C THR A 45 19.26 16.04 42.63
N PHE A 46 18.42 16.99 42.24
CA PHE A 46 17.92 17.14 40.90
C PHE A 46 19.04 17.51 39.91
N VAL A 47 19.86 18.48 40.26
CA VAL A 47 21.03 18.86 39.44
C VAL A 47 22.04 17.73 39.36
N GLY A 48 22.25 16.98 40.45
CA GLY A 48 23.14 15.83 40.50
C GLY A 48 22.75 14.73 39.51
N PHE A 49 21.46 14.51 39.33
CA PHE A 49 20.95 13.58 38.33
C PHE A 49 21.40 13.96 36.91
N PHE A 50 21.26 15.21 36.49
CA PHE A 50 21.67 15.65 35.14
C PHE A 50 23.20 15.67 34.98
N LYS A 51 23.96 15.95 36.07
CA LYS A 51 25.43 15.90 36.04
C LYS A 51 25.98 14.49 35.87
N SER A 52 25.23 13.44 36.23
CA SER A 52 25.70 12.05 36.12
C SER A 52 25.86 11.59 34.66
N PHE A 53 25.22 12.26 33.69
CA PHE A 53 25.38 12.02 32.25
C PHE A 53 25.77 13.28 31.47
N ASP A 54 26.52 14.16 32.13
CA ASP A 54 27.13 15.28 31.43
C ASP A 54 28.11 14.79 30.37
N CYS A 55 27.88 15.20 29.14
CA CYS A 55 28.67 14.79 27.98
C CYS A 55 29.78 15.80 27.63
N ALA A 56 29.96 16.89 28.43
CA ALA A 56 31.04 17.82 28.20
C ALA A 56 32.40 17.13 28.45
N PRO A 57 33.45 17.44 27.67
CA PRO A 57 34.81 16.99 27.93
C PRO A 57 35.27 17.40 29.34
N VAL A 58 35.91 16.49 30.08
CA VAL A 58 36.38 16.76 31.45
C VAL A 58 37.56 17.71 31.44
N LEU A 59 38.48 17.55 30.51
CA LEU A 59 39.64 18.42 30.31
C LEU A 59 39.61 19.10 28.93
N PRO A 60 40.17 20.31 28.80
CA PRO A 60 40.28 20.96 27.50
C PRO A 60 41.02 20.08 26.47
N GLY A 61 40.39 19.81 25.33
CA GLY A 61 40.96 19.00 24.27
C GLY A 61 40.69 17.49 24.38
N GLU A 62 39.99 17.02 25.38
CA GLU A 62 39.51 15.65 25.46
C GLU A 62 38.25 15.44 24.58
N LEU A 63 37.98 14.19 24.28
CA LEU A 63 36.74 13.78 23.58
C LEU A 63 35.57 13.70 24.58
N MET A 64 34.36 13.78 24.07
CA MET A 64 33.17 13.56 24.87
C MET A 64 33.19 12.16 25.51
N PRO A 65 32.82 12.02 26.82
CA PRO A 65 32.83 10.74 27.51
C PRO A 65 31.75 9.80 26.89
N PHE A 66 32.22 8.69 26.31
CA PHE A 66 31.35 7.78 25.54
C PHE A 66 30.21 7.19 26.37
N GLY A 67 30.48 6.80 27.61
CA GLY A 67 29.45 6.25 28.49
C GLY A 67 28.34 7.24 28.83
N ALA A 68 28.73 8.52 29.12
CA ALA A 68 27.74 9.57 29.36
C ALA A 68 26.88 9.86 28.13
N MET A 69 27.50 9.88 26.96
CA MET A 69 26.81 10.09 25.70
C MET A 69 25.81 9.00 25.42
N LEU A 70 26.18 7.71 25.58
CA LEU A 70 25.23 6.59 25.45
C LEU A 70 24.13 6.66 26.52
N GLY A 71 24.46 7.07 27.74
CA GLY A 71 23.49 7.27 28.81
C GLY A 71 22.47 8.36 28.45
N ALA A 72 22.95 9.51 27.98
CA ALA A 72 22.07 10.59 27.51
C ALA A 72 21.16 10.14 26.35
N MET A 73 21.70 9.40 25.37
CA MET A 73 20.91 8.82 24.28
C MET A 73 19.84 7.86 24.83
N LEU A 74 20.19 6.98 25.75
CA LEU A 74 19.25 6.03 26.35
C LEU A 74 18.11 6.75 27.07
N ILE A 75 18.43 7.83 27.82
CA ILE A 75 17.40 8.66 28.45
C ILE A 75 16.49 9.30 27.41
N GLY A 76 17.04 9.79 26.30
CA GLY A 76 16.26 10.32 25.18
C GLY A 76 15.32 9.26 24.57
N ILE A 77 15.82 8.03 24.38
CA ILE A 77 15.02 6.90 23.88
C ILE A 77 13.87 6.62 24.84
N ILE A 78 14.16 6.35 26.11
CA ILE A 78 13.17 5.99 27.13
C ILE A 78 12.15 7.12 27.32
N GLY A 79 12.62 8.36 27.44
CA GLY A 79 11.75 9.53 27.60
C GLY A 79 10.76 9.67 26.45
N THR A 80 11.23 9.50 25.22
CA THR A 80 10.34 9.59 24.04
C THR A 80 9.40 8.39 23.93
N CYS A 81 9.86 7.19 24.28
CA CYS A 81 8.98 6.00 24.34
C CYS A 81 7.82 6.20 25.33
N LEU A 82 8.08 6.86 26.48
CA LEU A 82 7.06 7.14 27.50
C LEU A 82 6.11 8.27 27.04
N VAL A 83 6.65 9.35 26.51
CA VAL A 83 5.88 10.52 26.06
C VAL A 83 5.12 10.23 24.74
N GLN A 84 5.64 9.34 23.90
CA GLN A 84 5.10 8.97 22.57
C GLN A 84 4.90 10.16 21.62
N SER A 85 5.60 11.25 21.85
CA SER A 85 5.56 12.48 21.03
C SER A 85 6.95 13.07 20.91
N SER A 86 7.50 13.04 19.69
CA SER A 86 8.84 13.62 19.40
C SER A 86 8.87 15.13 19.59
N SER A 87 7.78 15.83 19.25
CA SER A 87 7.68 17.28 19.45
C SER A 87 7.67 17.65 20.93
N ALA A 88 6.94 16.88 21.77
CA ALA A 88 6.92 17.07 23.21
C ALA A 88 8.29 16.75 23.85
N ALA A 89 8.91 15.62 23.45
CA ALA A 89 10.24 15.25 23.89
C ALA A 89 11.29 16.31 23.52
N MET A 90 11.23 16.83 22.30
CA MET A 90 12.07 17.97 21.86
C MET A 90 11.85 19.20 22.74
N GLY A 91 10.59 19.54 23.03
CA GLY A 91 10.23 20.66 23.91
C GLY A 91 10.86 20.52 25.31
N ILE A 92 10.87 19.30 25.86
CA ILE A 92 11.52 18.99 27.17
C ILE A 92 13.04 19.22 27.06
N VAL A 93 13.70 18.75 26.01
CA VAL A 93 15.15 18.96 25.80
C VAL A 93 15.48 20.44 25.70
N LEU A 94 14.69 21.21 24.94
CA LEU A 94 14.87 22.67 24.81
C LEU A 94 14.67 23.38 26.15
N ALA A 95 13.68 23.01 26.95
CA ALA A 95 13.42 23.58 28.25
C ALA A 95 14.52 23.24 29.26
N LEU A 96 15.03 22.02 29.28
CA LEU A 96 16.17 21.61 30.12
C LEU A 96 17.45 22.41 29.76
N ALA A 97 17.71 22.60 28.47
CA ALA A 97 18.85 23.38 28.02
C ALA A 97 18.68 24.88 28.32
N GLY A 98 17.51 25.45 28.07
CA GLY A 98 17.18 26.84 28.35
C GLY A 98 17.13 27.17 29.83
N SER A 99 16.88 26.19 30.72
CA SER A 99 16.99 26.35 32.17
C SER A 99 18.44 26.24 32.69
N GLY A 100 19.40 25.81 31.84
CA GLY A 100 20.80 25.60 32.22
C GLY A 100 21.06 24.26 32.91
N LEU A 101 20.11 23.34 32.97
CA LEU A 101 20.25 22.01 33.57
C LEU A 101 21.11 21.07 32.74
N ILE A 102 21.09 21.24 31.42
CA ILE A 102 21.95 20.51 30.48
C ILE A 102 22.67 21.49 29.55
N ASN A 103 23.89 21.16 29.17
CA ASN A 103 24.67 21.93 28.20
C ASN A 103 24.45 21.38 26.74
N PHE A 104 25.07 22.05 25.77
CA PHE A 104 24.91 21.67 24.35
C PHE A 104 25.52 20.30 24.05
N TYR A 105 26.62 19.89 24.71
CA TYR A 105 27.22 18.57 24.58
C TYR A 105 26.28 17.44 25.02
N THR A 106 25.48 17.68 26.07
CA THR A 106 24.51 16.68 26.58
C THR A 106 23.19 16.71 25.84
N ALA A 107 22.74 17.88 25.42
CA ALA A 107 21.48 18.05 24.72
C ALA A 107 21.44 17.31 23.36
N VAL A 108 22.58 17.31 22.61
CA VAL A 108 22.60 16.69 21.27
C VAL A 108 22.52 15.15 21.33
N PRO A 109 23.29 14.41 22.13
CA PRO A 109 23.10 12.97 22.32
C PRO A 109 21.70 12.60 22.80
N LEU A 110 21.14 13.35 23.75
CA LEU A 110 19.77 13.14 24.23
C LEU A 110 18.75 13.30 23.10
N LEU A 111 18.92 14.31 22.26
CA LEU A 111 18.11 14.54 21.07
C LEU A 111 18.21 13.41 20.03
N ILE A 112 19.42 12.88 19.78
CA ILE A 112 19.61 11.72 18.90
C ILE A 112 18.82 10.51 19.45
N GLY A 113 18.85 10.32 20.78
CA GLY A 113 18.04 9.30 21.45
C GLY A 113 16.53 9.50 21.24
N THR A 114 16.03 10.74 21.29
CA THR A 114 14.60 11.01 21.06
C THR A 114 14.14 10.57 19.67
N ASN A 115 14.98 10.69 18.65
CA ASN A 115 14.65 10.24 17.30
C ASN A 115 14.49 8.70 17.20
N ILE A 116 15.37 7.95 17.86
CA ILE A 116 15.20 6.48 17.96
C ILE A 116 13.94 6.13 18.75
N GLY A 117 13.71 6.77 19.89
CA GLY A 117 12.55 6.55 20.75
C GLY A 117 11.21 6.77 20.04
N THR A 118 11.15 7.70 19.10
CA THR A 118 9.94 7.99 18.29
C THR A 118 9.47 6.76 17.50
N THR A 119 10.36 5.85 17.13
CA THR A 119 10.02 4.68 16.33
C THR A 119 9.14 3.67 17.06
N ILE A 120 9.05 3.74 18.39
CA ILE A 120 8.23 2.83 19.20
C ILE A 120 6.75 2.89 18.80
N THR A 121 6.24 4.06 18.42
CA THR A 121 4.84 4.23 18.00
C THR A 121 4.55 3.45 16.72
N ALA A 122 5.48 3.44 15.77
CA ALA A 122 5.37 2.65 14.55
C ALA A 122 5.41 1.13 14.86
N TRP A 123 6.28 0.70 15.78
CA TRP A 123 6.32 -0.69 16.21
C TRP A 123 5.05 -1.13 16.94
N LEU A 124 4.53 -0.32 17.85
CA LEU A 124 3.26 -0.61 18.53
C LEU A 124 2.10 -0.74 17.55
N ALA A 125 2.02 0.16 16.57
CA ALA A 125 1.03 0.08 15.50
C ALA A 125 1.20 -1.15 14.61
N ALA A 126 2.44 -1.61 14.39
CA ALA A 126 2.76 -2.75 13.54
C ALA A 126 2.61 -4.11 14.23
N LEU A 127 2.43 -4.20 15.56
CA LEU A 127 2.35 -5.46 16.30
C LEU A 127 1.26 -6.39 15.74
N THR A 128 0.07 -5.86 15.50
CA THR A 128 -1.10 -6.57 14.97
C THR A 128 -1.24 -6.45 13.46
N ALA A 129 -0.36 -5.70 12.78
CA ALA A 129 -0.43 -5.43 11.36
C ALA A 129 0.27 -6.51 10.53
N ASN A 130 0.04 -6.46 9.22
CA ASN A 130 0.67 -7.34 8.24
C ASN A 130 2.20 -7.15 8.16
N ARG A 131 2.88 -8.04 7.42
CA ARG A 131 4.35 -8.02 7.30
C ARG A 131 4.89 -6.75 6.65
N VAL A 132 4.17 -6.18 5.68
CA VAL A 132 4.58 -4.93 5.01
C VAL A 132 4.58 -3.76 5.99
N ALA A 133 3.58 -3.67 6.87
CA ALA A 133 3.56 -2.66 7.94
C ALA A 133 4.71 -2.85 8.94
N LYS A 134 5.06 -4.11 9.27
CA LYS A 134 6.24 -4.43 10.11
C LYS A 134 7.54 -4.04 9.42
N GLN A 135 7.66 -4.24 8.09
CA GLN A 135 8.81 -3.76 7.31
C GLN A 135 8.90 -2.24 7.34
N ALA A 136 7.77 -1.51 7.23
CA ALA A 136 7.74 -0.05 7.34
C ALA A 136 8.19 0.43 8.73
N ALA A 137 7.74 -0.22 9.80
CA ALA A 137 8.19 0.08 11.17
C ALA A 137 9.69 -0.22 11.37
N LEU A 138 10.19 -1.33 10.81
CA LEU A 138 11.60 -1.67 10.80
C LEU A 138 12.42 -0.63 10.02
N ALA A 139 11.95 -0.22 8.84
CA ALA A 139 12.61 0.82 8.04
C ALA A 139 12.71 2.13 8.82
N HIS A 140 11.65 2.56 9.51
CA HIS A 140 11.66 3.74 10.36
C HIS A 140 12.68 3.61 11.50
N PHE A 141 12.74 2.45 12.15
CA PHE A 141 13.73 2.19 13.20
C PHE A 141 15.17 2.20 12.66
N LEU A 142 15.44 1.46 11.57
CA LEU A 142 16.77 1.38 10.97
C LEU A 142 17.24 2.74 10.46
N PHE A 143 16.36 3.54 9.87
CA PHE A 143 16.67 4.90 9.43
C PHE A 143 17.22 5.75 10.59
N ASN A 144 16.52 5.78 11.72
CA ASN A 144 16.94 6.53 12.89
C ASN A 144 18.18 5.93 13.57
N LEU A 145 18.31 4.61 13.59
CA LEU A 145 19.48 3.93 14.15
C LEU A 145 20.74 4.22 13.32
N ILE A 146 20.69 4.11 12.00
CA ILE A 146 21.81 4.44 11.10
C ILE A 146 22.17 5.92 11.22
N GLY A 147 21.17 6.81 11.26
CA GLY A 147 21.38 8.23 11.49
C GLY A 147 22.08 8.50 12.84
N ALA A 148 21.66 7.81 13.90
CA ALA A 148 22.29 7.92 15.20
C ALA A 148 23.75 7.45 15.17
N VAL A 149 24.05 6.32 14.54
CA VAL A 149 25.43 5.82 14.38
C VAL A 149 26.29 6.83 13.60
N LEU A 150 25.76 7.37 12.50
CA LEU A 150 26.44 8.39 11.72
C LEU A 150 26.75 9.65 12.56
N MET A 151 25.78 10.11 13.36
CA MET A 151 26.00 11.23 14.26
C MET A 151 27.01 10.94 15.36
N LEU A 152 26.97 9.73 15.94
CA LEU A 152 27.99 9.33 16.90
C LEU A 152 29.40 9.45 16.32
N ILE A 153 29.60 9.01 15.07
CA ILE A 153 30.89 9.17 14.39
C ILE A 153 31.25 10.66 14.27
N LEU A 154 30.33 11.52 13.83
CA LEU A 154 30.56 12.96 13.68
C LEU A 154 30.82 13.67 15.03
N LEU A 155 30.26 13.16 16.13
CA LEU A 155 30.54 13.67 17.47
C LEU A 155 31.92 13.25 17.99
N TYR A 156 32.57 12.24 17.38
CA TYR A 156 33.93 11.81 17.74
C TYR A 156 35.03 12.37 16.83
N ILE A 157 34.69 13.09 15.77
CA ILE A 157 35.65 13.77 14.90
C ILE A 157 35.96 15.15 15.54
N PRO A 158 37.19 15.37 16.10
CA PRO A 158 37.55 16.64 16.71
C PRO A 158 37.91 17.67 15.65
N TYR A 159 37.54 18.93 15.86
CA TYR A 159 37.84 20.04 14.98
C TYR A 159 38.36 21.24 15.76
N GLY A 160 39.36 21.92 15.21
CA GLY A 160 39.96 23.14 15.76
C GLY A 160 40.85 22.92 17.00
N PRO A 161 41.42 23.99 17.56
CA PRO A 161 42.36 23.92 18.69
C PRO A 161 41.70 23.37 19.97
N ALA A 162 40.42 23.63 20.17
CA ALA A 162 39.67 23.14 21.33
C ALA A 162 39.19 21.69 21.18
N ARG A 163 39.49 21.03 20.02
CA ARG A 163 39.04 19.66 19.68
C ARG A 163 37.54 19.45 19.88
N THR A 164 36.75 20.48 19.62
CA THR A 164 35.29 20.40 19.68
C THR A 164 34.79 19.42 18.61
N PRO A 165 33.77 18.56 18.88
CA PRO A 165 33.17 17.70 17.87
C PRO A 165 32.77 18.49 16.61
N VAL A 166 33.16 17.98 15.43
CA VAL A 166 32.97 18.70 14.16
C VAL A 166 31.52 19.09 13.94
N PHE A 167 30.57 18.21 14.28
CA PHE A 167 29.16 18.49 14.17
C PHE A 167 28.71 19.66 15.06
N LEU A 168 29.09 19.65 16.31
CA LEU A 168 28.74 20.73 17.25
C LEU A 168 29.41 22.05 16.88
N TYR A 169 30.69 22.00 16.45
CA TYR A 169 31.40 23.17 15.95
C TYR A 169 30.68 23.80 14.76
N PHE A 170 30.29 22.98 13.78
CA PHE A 170 29.56 23.44 12.57
C PHE A 170 28.23 24.09 12.93
N ILE A 171 27.46 23.48 13.83
CA ILE A 171 26.17 24.05 14.29
C ILE A 171 26.42 25.40 14.95
N ASN A 172 27.43 25.51 15.83
CA ASN A 172 27.73 26.76 16.49
C ASN A 172 28.22 27.86 15.52
N ALA A 173 28.88 27.48 14.44
CA ALA A 173 29.35 28.41 13.40
C ALA A 173 28.21 28.99 12.54
N ILE A 174 27.18 28.19 12.26
CA ILE A 174 26.06 28.61 11.38
C ILE A 174 24.90 29.22 12.17
N THR A 175 24.88 29.07 13.50
CA THR A 175 23.77 29.55 14.35
C THR A 175 24.23 30.81 15.11
N PRO A 176 23.43 31.90 15.11
CA PRO A 176 23.79 33.11 15.85
C PRO A 176 23.88 32.87 17.36
N GLY A 177 24.97 33.29 17.95
CA GLY A 177 25.29 33.12 19.37
C GLY A 177 26.42 32.12 19.59
N ASN A 178 26.75 31.83 20.86
CA ASN A 178 27.74 30.84 21.22
C ASN A 178 27.17 29.90 22.27
N ALA A 179 26.90 28.63 21.85
CA ALA A 179 26.37 27.59 22.74
C ALA A 179 27.39 27.06 23.76
N PHE A 180 28.69 27.33 23.56
CA PHE A 180 29.79 26.90 24.44
C PHE A 180 30.23 27.98 25.42
N ALA A 181 29.62 29.17 25.40
CA ALA A 181 29.93 30.21 26.37
C ALA A 181 29.55 29.79 27.80
N ALA A 182 30.19 30.37 28.80
CA ALA A 182 29.87 30.12 30.22
C ALA A 182 28.39 30.38 30.54
N ILE A 183 27.79 31.35 29.85
CA ILE A 183 26.32 31.55 29.74
C ILE A 183 25.97 31.32 28.27
N PRO A 184 25.39 30.18 27.94
CA PRO A 184 25.06 29.86 26.54
C PRO A 184 24.09 30.86 25.91
N GLN A 185 24.39 31.28 24.68
CA GLN A 185 23.56 32.22 23.95
C GLN A 185 22.73 31.44 22.91
N ASN A 186 21.42 31.60 22.92
CA ASN A 186 20.48 30.96 21.98
C ASN A 186 20.63 29.43 21.94
N ILE A 187 20.84 28.76 23.06
CA ILE A 187 21.10 27.32 23.11
C ILE A 187 19.97 26.51 22.50
N GLU A 188 18.73 26.93 22.71
CA GLU A 188 17.54 26.28 22.14
C GLU A 188 17.56 26.29 20.58
N ARG A 189 18.03 27.40 20.01
CA ARG A 189 18.16 27.53 18.54
C ARG A 189 19.28 26.65 18.00
N HIS A 190 20.38 26.50 18.73
CA HIS A 190 21.47 25.57 18.36
C HIS A 190 20.99 24.12 18.40
N ILE A 191 20.22 23.73 19.41
CA ILE A 191 19.64 22.39 19.51
C ILE A 191 18.65 22.14 18.39
N ALA A 192 17.76 23.10 18.09
CA ALA A 192 16.82 22.98 16.98
C ALA A 192 17.54 22.86 15.62
N MET A 193 18.63 23.62 15.43
CA MET A 193 19.46 23.51 14.22
C MET A 193 20.18 22.16 14.14
N ALA A 194 20.69 21.65 15.28
CA ALA A 194 21.28 20.32 15.35
C ALA A 194 20.29 19.23 14.96
N HIS A 195 19.05 19.32 15.42
CA HIS A 195 17.98 18.38 15.03
C HIS A 195 17.68 18.43 13.53
N THR A 196 17.55 19.63 12.98
CA THR A 196 17.30 19.82 11.55
C THR A 196 18.44 19.22 10.72
N LEU A 197 19.67 19.57 11.05
CA LEU A 197 20.85 19.12 10.31
C LEU A 197 21.09 17.61 10.46
N PHE A 198 20.84 17.04 11.64
CA PHE A 198 20.82 15.58 11.84
C PHE A 198 19.93 14.88 10.80
N ASN A 199 18.67 15.31 10.69
CA ASN A 199 17.72 14.70 9.76
C ASN A 199 18.14 14.91 8.30
N VAL A 200 18.61 16.11 7.92
CA VAL A 200 19.10 16.40 6.57
C VAL A 200 20.29 15.52 6.19
N ILE A 201 21.28 15.38 7.08
CA ILE A 201 22.47 14.55 6.84
C ILE A 201 22.05 13.08 6.72
N THR A 202 21.18 12.60 7.60
CA THR A 202 20.69 11.20 7.56
C THR A 202 19.96 10.92 6.25
N VAL A 203 19.07 11.80 5.80
CA VAL A 203 18.39 11.69 4.51
C VAL A 203 19.41 11.69 3.36
N ALA A 204 20.34 12.64 3.35
CA ALA A 204 21.35 12.75 2.30
C ALA A 204 22.26 11.51 2.22
N ALA A 205 22.54 10.86 3.35
CA ALA A 205 23.34 9.63 3.40
C ALA A 205 22.55 8.40 2.91
N ILE A 206 21.28 8.27 3.26
CA ILE A 206 20.47 7.08 2.95
C ILE A 206 19.85 7.17 1.55
N PHE A 207 19.47 8.36 1.07
CA PHE A 207 18.79 8.55 -0.20
C PHE A 207 19.51 7.91 -1.41
N PRO A 208 20.83 8.04 -1.60
CA PRO A 208 21.54 7.40 -2.71
C PRO A 208 21.51 5.87 -2.67
N VAL A 209 21.36 5.29 -1.49
CA VAL A 209 21.38 3.84 -1.26
C VAL A 209 20.01 3.28 -0.89
N MET A 210 18.93 4.00 -1.20
CA MET A 210 17.56 3.63 -0.84
C MET A 210 17.19 2.20 -1.28
N GLY A 211 17.60 1.78 -2.49
CA GLY A 211 17.36 0.42 -2.97
C GLY A 211 18.03 -0.66 -2.13
N LEU A 212 19.26 -0.42 -1.65
CA LEU A 212 19.97 -1.34 -0.74
C LEU A 212 19.29 -1.34 0.65
N PHE A 213 18.88 -0.19 1.12
CA PHE A 213 18.17 -0.04 2.39
C PHE A 213 16.83 -0.80 2.38
N ALA A 214 16.04 -0.70 1.30
CA ALA A 214 14.80 -1.45 1.13
C ALA A 214 15.06 -2.97 1.14
N ARG A 215 16.07 -3.45 0.39
CA ARG A 215 16.48 -4.86 0.41
C ARG A 215 16.89 -5.35 1.79
N LEU A 216 17.57 -4.52 2.57
CA LEU A 216 17.93 -4.86 3.95
C LEU A 216 16.67 -5.10 4.79
N CYS A 217 15.65 -4.27 4.67
CA CYS A 217 14.37 -4.45 5.36
C CYS A 217 13.66 -5.75 4.94
N GLU A 218 13.70 -6.08 3.64
CA GLU A 218 13.14 -7.33 3.10
C GLU A 218 13.89 -8.57 3.61
N ILE A 219 15.22 -8.52 3.69
CA ILE A 219 16.06 -9.62 4.21
C ILE A 219 15.80 -9.84 5.71
N LEU A 220 15.70 -8.77 6.49
CA LEU A 220 15.48 -8.85 7.93
C LEU A 220 14.05 -9.31 8.29
N LEU A 221 13.07 -8.93 7.47
CA LEU A 221 11.67 -9.35 7.61
C LEU A 221 11.13 -9.83 6.25
N PRO A 222 11.51 -11.04 5.82
CA PRO A 222 11.05 -11.55 4.53
C PRO A 222 9.53 -11.70 4.52
N VAL A 223 8.91 -11.19 3.47
CA VAL A 223 7.53 -11.53 3.15
C VAL A 223 7.58 -12.97 2.64
N ARG A 224 7.22 -13.93 3.47
CA ARG A 224 6.91 -15.27 2.97
C ARG A 224 5.66 -15.12 2.10
N ASP A 225 5.67 -15.80 0.96
CA ASP A 225 4.49 -15.97 0.10
C ASP A 225 3.41 -16.84 0.79
N ASP A 226 3.07 -16.52 2.03
CA ASP A 226 1.77 -16.86 2.61
C ASP A 226 0.68 -15.97 1.98
N ALA A 227 0.91 -15.57 0.73
CA ALA A 227 0.01 -14.76 -0.09
C ALA A 227 -1.32 -15.46 -0.43
N ALA A 228 -1.48 -16.72 -0.03
CA ALA A 228 -2.77 -17.42 -0.09
C ALA A 228 -3.72 -17.10 1.08
N ARG A 229 -3.26 -16.37 2.10
CA ARG A 229 -4.08 -15.97 3.26
C ARG A 229 -3.91 -14.50 3.65
N SER A 230 -3.74 -13.59 2.71
CA SER A 230 -3.84 -12.16 3.02
C SER A 230 -5.31 -11.81 3.21
N THR A 231 -5.80 -11.96 4.41
CA THR A 231 -6.98 -11.23 4.86
C THR A 231 -6.70 -9.76 4.57
N ILE A 232 -7.40 -9.19 3.62
CA ILE A 232 -7.28 -7.77 3.29
C ILE A 232 -7.78 -7.00 4.50
N VAL A 233 -6.85 -6.37 5.22
CA VAL A 233 -7.19 -5.59 6.41
C VAL A 233 -7.68 -4.22 5.96
N LEU A 234 -8.98 -4.01 5.95
CA LEU A 234 -9.61 -2.71 5.77
C LEU A 234 -9.53 -1.94 7.09
N GLU A 235 -8.63 -0.96 7.18
CA GLU A 235 -8.33 -0.26 8.42
C GLU A 235 -9.39 0.83 8.72
N PRO A 236 -10.21 0.70 9.78
CA PRO A 236 -11.28 1.65 10.10
C PRO A 236 -10.78 3.08 10.36
N ARG A 237 -9.53 3.25 10.79
CA ARG A 237 -8.93 4.57 11.04
C ARG A 237 -8.77 5.39 9.76
N LEU A 238 -8.59 4.73 8.62
CA LEU A 238 -8.45 5.38 7.32
C LEU A 238 -9.76 6.00 6.81
N LEU A 239 -10.92 5.61 7.37
CA LEU A 239 -12.21 6.24 7.08
C LEU A 239 -12.23 7.76 7.38
N ALA A 240 -11.32 8.26 8.20
CA ALA A 240 -11.15 9.69 8.44
C ALA A 240 -10.61 10.42 7.20
N THR A 241 -9.91 9.71 6.29
CA THR A 241 -9.34 10.24 5.04
C THR A 241 -9.90 9.45 3.85
N PRO A 242 -11.05 9.87 3.29
CA PRO A 242 -11.77 9.10 2.27
C PRO A 242 -10.96 8.71 1.03
N SER A 243 -10.01 9.54 0.59
CA SER A 243 -9.12 9.22 -0.53
C SER A 243 -8.28 7.98 -0.27
N ILE A 244 -7.66 7.89 0.92
CA ILE A 244 -6.84 6.74 1.31
C ILE A 244 -7.70 5.49 1.54
N ALA A 245 -8.89 5.66 2.15
CA ALA A 245 -9.83 4.57 2.34
C ALA A 245 -10.31 3.98 1.01
N LEU A 246 -10.58 4.81 0.00
CA LEU A 246 -10.93 4.36 -1.35
C LEU A 246 -9.76 3.66 -2.05
N GLU A 247 -8.52 4.14 -1.88
CA GLU A 247 -7.32 3.47 -2.40
C GLU A 247 -7.16 2.07 -1.80
N GLN A 248 -7.37 1.95 -0.49
CA GLN A 248 -7.37 0.66 0.19
C GLN A 248 -8.47 -0.28 -0.34
N SER A 249 -9.69 0.26 -0.59
CA SER A 249 -10.78 -0.51 -1.17
C SER A 249 -10.45 -1.01 -2.58
N ILE A 250 -9.84 -0.18 -3.43
CA ILE A 250 -9.39 -0.59 -4.77
C ILE A 250 -8.35 -1.71 -4.69
N SER A 251 -7.40 -1.59 -3.77
CA SER A 251 -6.40 -2.65 -3.56
C SER A 251 -7.03 -3.96 -3.09
N ALA A 252 -8.04 -3.86 -2.21
CA ALA A 252 -8.82 -4.99 -1.73
C ALA A 252 -9.57 -5.70 -2.88
N ILE A 253 -10.23 -4.93 -3.73
CA ILE A 253 -10.97 -5.46 -4.90
C ILE A 253 -10.03 -6.16 -5.89
N ARG A 254 -8.85 -5.58 -6.16
CA ARG A 254 -7.83 -6.25 -6.98
C ARG A 254 -7.43 -7.61 -6.42
N GLY A 255 -7.20 -7.66 -5.11
CA GLY A 255 -6.90 -8.93 -4.42
C GLY A 255 -8.03 -9.95 -4.54
N MET A 256 -9.27 -9.50 -4.39
CA MET A 256 -10.47 -10.34 -4.51
C MET A 256 -10.63 -10.89 -5.94
N VAL A 257 -10.54 -10.04 -6.98
CA VAL A 257 -10.61 -10.46 -8.39
C VAL A 257 -9.52 -11.49 -8.70
N LYS A 258 -8.30 -11.26 -8.24
CA LYS A 258 -7.20 -12.21 -8.42
C LYS A 258 -7.45 -13.54 -7.71
N LEU A 259 -8.03 -13.51 -6.52
CA LEU A 259 -8.36 -14.71 -5.75
C LEU A 259 -9.46 -15.52 -6.45
N SER A 260 -10.54 -14.86 -6.92
CA SER A 260 -11.62 -15.49 -7.68
C SER A 260 -11.11 -16.12 -8.98
N TRP A 261 -10.20 -15.40 -9.69
CA TRP A 261 -9.57 -15.95 -10.89
C TRP A 261 -8.69 -17.17 -10.60
N ASN A 262 -7.87 -17.13 -9.55
CA ASN A 262 -7.03 -18.26 -9.15
C ASN A 262 -7.87 -19.50 -8.76
N MET A 263 -9.00 -19.28 -8.13
CA MET A 263 -9.94 -20.34 -7.76
C MET A 263 -10.47 -21.04 -8.99
N ILE A 264 -10.96 -20.30 -10.01
CA ILE A 264 -11.47 -20.92 -11.24
C ILE A 264 -10.36 -21.55 -12.07
N ASP A 265 -9.16 -20.93 -12.15
CA ASP A 265 -8.04 -21.53 -12.89
C ASP A 265 -7.66 -22.91 -12.30
N ARG A 266 -7.67 -23.05 -10.98
CA ARG A 266 -7.48 -24.34 -10.31
C ARG A 266 -8.63 -25.31 -10.57
N ALA A 267 -9.88 -24.84 -10.47
CA ALA A 267 -11.06 -25.66 -10.66
C ALA A 267 -11.13 -26.26 -12.08
N VAL A 268 -10.88 -25.43 -13.11
CA VAL A 268 -10.95 -25.88 -14.49
C VAL A 268 -9.75 -26.78 -14.85
N ASN A 269 -8.53 -26.31 -14.62
CA ASN A 269 -7.33 -27.01 -15.06
C ASN A 269 -7.02 -28.30 -14.29
N ARG A 270 -7.36 -28.39 -12.99
CA ARG A 270 -7.02 -29.53 -12.17
C ARG A 270 -8.16 -30.49 -11.94
N HIS A 271 -9.39 -30.02 -11.97
CA HIS A 271 -10.55 -30.81 -11.59
C HIS A 271 -11.48 -31.11 -12.76
N PHE A 272 -11.80 -30.11 -13.57
CA PHE A 272 -12.80 -30.32 -14.62
C PHE A 272 -12.21 -30.97 -15.88
N LEU A 273 -11.16 -30.43 -16.45
CA LEU A 273 -10.60 -30.96 -17.70
C LEU A 273 -9.97 -32.37 -17.51
N PRO A 274 -9.18 -32.65 -16.43
CA PRO A 274 -8.71 -34.00 -16.14
C PRO A 274 -9.71 -34.85 -15.34
N VAL A 275 -10.87 -34.34 -14.93
CA VAL A 275 -11.85 -34.98 -14.03
C VAL A 275 -11.20 -35.59 -12.81
N ASN A 276 -10.70 -34.75 -11.93
CA ASN A 276 -10.10 -35.15 -10.66
C ASN A 276 -11.00 -34.74 -9.49
N THR A 277 -11.17 -35.62 -8.50
CA THR A 277 -12.03 -35.40 -7.32
C THR A 277 -11.23 -35.54 -6.02
N ASP A 278 -10.04 -34.97 -5.94
CA ASP A 278 -9.26 -34.92 -4.72
C ASP A 278 -10.06 -34.18 -3.61
N PRO A 279 -10.47 -34.85 -2.52
CA PRO A 279 -11.33 -34.25 -1.50
C PRO A 279 -10.65 -33.10 -0.74
N ASP A 280 -9.34 -33.12 -0.59
CA ASP A 280 -8.62 -32.07 0.17
C ASP A 280 -8.52 -30.79 -0.67
N GLU A 281 -8.27 -30.93 -1.97
CA GLU A 281 -8.22 -29.78 -2.87
C GLU A 281 -9.61 -29.17 -3.10
N TYR A 282 -10.67 -29.99 -3.12
CA TYR A 282 -12.05 -29.51 -3.14
C TYR A 282 -12.40 -28.68 -1.91
N ARG A 283 -11.98 -29.12 -0.72
CA ARG A 283 -12.20 -28.37 0.53
C ARG A 283 -11.46 -27.05 0.51
N GLU A 284 -10.22 -27.01 0.01
CA GLU A 284 -9.49 -25.74 -0.15
C GLU A 284 -10.20 -24.75 -1.08
N LEU A 285 -10.83 -25.25 -2.16
CA LEU A 285 -11.58 -24.38 -3.07
C LEU A 285 -12.89 -23.88 -2.44
N GLU A 286 -13.60 -24.73 -1.69
CA GLU A 286 -14.78 -24.32 -0.92
C GLU A 286 -14.40 -23.29 0.17
N ASP A 287 -13.28 -23.49 0.90
CA ASP A 287 -12.74 -22.51 1.86
C ASP A 287 -12.35 -21.19 1.18
N THR A 288 -11.87 -21.24 -0.07
CA THR A 288 -11.51 -20.05 -0.84
C THR A 288 -12.74 -19.24 -1.26
N GLU A 289 -13.82 -19.92 -1.66
CA GLU A 289 -15.11 -19.31 -1.97
C GLU A 289 -15.67 -18.58 -0.75
N GLN A 290 -15.71 -19.25 0.43
CA GLN A 290 -16.16 -18.63 1.67
C GLN A 290 -15.29 -17.43 2.10
N GLN A 291 -13.99 -17.46 1.79
CA GLN A 291 -13.11 -16.31 1.97
C GLN A 291 -13.52 -15.14 1.06
N ILE A 292 -13.85 -15.40 -0.20
CA ILE A 292 -14.28 -14.39 -1.18
C ILE A 292 -15.60 -13.74 -0.74
N ASP A 293 -16.56 -14.51 -0.24
CA ASP A 293 -17.82 -14.02 0.34
C ASP A 293 -17.58 -13.09 1.53
N THR A 294 -16.70 -13.50 2.43
CA THR A 294 -16.31 -12.67 3.57
C THR A 294 -15.70 -11.36 3.10
N MET A 295 -14.81 -11.41 2.10
CA MET A 295 -14.19 -10.22 1.50
C MET A 295 -15.23 -9.31 0.84
N GLN A 296 -16.20 -9.86 0.11
CA GLN A 296 -17.31 -9.12 -0.50
C GLN A 296 -18.08 -8.34 0.57
N THR A 297 -18.45 -9.01 1.67
CA THR A 297 -19.18 -8.40 2.77
C THR A 297 -18.35 -7.29 3.44
N ASP A 298 -17.09 -7.54 3.73
CA ASP A 298 -16.19 -6.58 4.41
C ASP A 298 -15.91 -5.35 3.56
N ILE A 299 -15.60 -5.54 2.26
CA ILE A 299 -15.35 -4.43 1.33
C ILE A 299 -16.61 -3.59 1.14
N THR A 300 -17.76 -4.24 0.97
CA THR A 300 -19.05 -3.54 0.82
C THR A 300 -19.39 -2.72 2.05
N ASN A 301 -19.25 -3.29 3.26
CA ASN A 301 -19.47 -2.58 4.51
C ASN A 301 -18.51 -1.40 4.68
N TYR A 302 -17.26 -1.55 4.28
CA TYR A 302 -16.27 -0.48 4.34
C TYR A 302 -16.60 0.65 3.36
N LEU A 303 -16.98 0.34 2.13
CA LEU A 303 -17.47 1.33 1.14
C LEU A 303 -18.70 2.08 1.66
N VAL A 304 -19.66 1.39 2.28
CA VAL A 304 -20.83 2.00 2.93
C VAL A 304 -20.41 2.95 4.07
N GLN A 305 -19.40 2.62 4.85
CA GLN A 305 -18.89 3.53 5.88
C GLN A 305 -18.20 4.77 5.29
N ILE A 306 -17.54 4.65 4.14
CA ILE A 306 -16.96 5.78 3.40
C ILE A 306 -18.09 6.74 2.95
N THR A 307 -19.26 6.25 2.49
CA THR A 307 -20.38 7.12 2.06
C THR A 307 -20.92 8.02 3.17
N ARG A 308 -20.74 7.63 4.43
CA ARG A 308 -21.13 8.45 5.59
C ARG A 308 -20.20 9.63 5.86
N ARG A 309 -19.12 9.75 5.11
CA ARG A 309 -18.14 10.84 5.23
C ARG A 309 -18.44 11.95 4.22
N ARG A 310 -17.75 13.08 4.36
CA ARG A 310 -17.85 14.18 3.38
C ARG A 310 -16.96 13.82 2.18
N LEU A 311 -17.59 13.52 1.08
CA LEU A 311 -16.93 13.12 -0.16
C LEU A 311 -16.93 14.27 -1.17
N THR A 312 -15.89 14.31 -2.02
CA THR A 312 -15.90 15.09 -3.26
C THR A 312 -16.75 14.37 -4.32
N GLN A 313 -17.14 15.07 -5.37
CA GLN A 313 -17.91 14.45 -6.45
C GLN A 313 -17.20 13.25 -7.10
N PRO A 314 -15.89 13.31 -7.42
CA PRO A 314 -15.16 12.13 -7.94
C PRO A 314 -15.17 10.94 -6.98
N GLN A 315 -14.99 11.18 -5.67
CA GLN A 315 -15.04 10.13 -4.65
C GLN A 315 -16.42 9.46 -4.59
N SER A 316 -17.49 10.27 -4.64
CA SER A 316 -18.86 9.76 -4.61
C SER A 316 -19.19 8.92 -5.85
N ASN A 317 -18.73 9.33 -7.03
CA ASN A 317 -18.94 8.62 -8.28
C ASN A 317 -18.18 7.28 -8.33
N LEU A 318 -17.05 7.19 -7.63
CA LEU A 318 -16.22 5.98 -7.61
C LEU A 318 -16.87 4.82 -6.83
N ILE A 319 -17.59 5.11 -5.75
CA ILE A 319 -18.13 4.07 -4.85
C ILE A 319 -19.06 3.07 -5.55
N PRO A 320 -20.06 3.48 -6.35
CA PRO A 320 -20.91 2.52 -7.07
C PRO A 320 -20.12 1.63 -8.01
N LEU A 321 -19.10 2.16 -8.71
CA LEU A 321 -18.26 1.38 -9.62
C LEU A 321 -17.50 0.30 -8.85
N LEU A 322 -16.95 0.64 -7.68
CA LEU A 322 -16.25 -0.33 -6.83
C LEU A 322 -17.21 -1.40 -6.28
N MET A 323 -18.42 -1.02 -5.85
CA MET A 323 -19.43 -1.98 -5.38
C MET A 323 -19.81 -2.98 -6.46
N HIS A 324 -19.98 -2.53 -7.70
CA HIS A 324 -20.24 -3.44 -8.82
C HIS A 324 -19.07 -4.40 -9.08
N CYS A 325 -17.83 -3.92 -9.04
CA CYS A 325 -16.66 -4.80 -9.21
C CYS A 325 -16.54 -5.85 -8.09
N VAL A 326 -16.91 -5.51 -6.86
CA VAL A 326 -16.96 -6.46 -5.73
C VAL A 326 -17.96 -7.58 -6.02
N ASN A 327 -19.18 -7.22 -6.44
CA ASN A 327 -20.22 -8.21 -6.75
C ASN A 327 -19.84 -9.09 -7.96
N ASP A 328 -19.25 -8.50 -9.02
CA ASP A 328 -18.82 -9.29 -10.17
C ASP A 328 -17.68 -10.27 -9.80
N ALA A 329 -16.77 -9.88 -8.89
CA ALA A 329 -15.69 -10.76 -8.42
C ALA A 329 -16.21 -11.94 -7.56
N GLU A 330 -17.23 -11.73 -6.74
CA GLU A 330 -17.89 -12.79 -5.97
C GLU A 330 -18.63 -13.74 -6.93
N ARG A 331 -19.36 -13.23 -7.92
CA ARG A 331 -20.07 -14.07 -8.87
C ARG A 331 -19.15 -14.96 -9.70
N ILE A 332 -17.93 -14.55 -9.99
CA ILE A 332 -16.92 -15.43 -10.60
C ILE A 332 -16.61 -16.63 -9.68
N ALA A 333 -16.56 -16.42 -8.36
CA ALA A 333 -16.36 -17.50 -7.40
C ALA A 333 -17.57 -18.42 -7.30
N ASP A 334 -18.79 -17.88 -7.27
CA ASP A 334 -20.06 -18.64 -7.29
C ASP A 334 -20.15 -19.58 -8.51
N HIS A 335 -19.84 -19.06 -9.70
CA HIS A 335 -19.80 -19.86 -10.92
C HIS A 335 -18.73 -20.96 -10.86
N THR A 336 -17.62 -20.70 -10.16
CA THR A 336 -16.60 -21.73 -9.93
C THR A 336 -17.11 -22.86 -9.03
N GLU A 337 -17.87 -22.55 -7.99
CA GLU A 337 -18.52 -23.58 -7.15
C GLU A 337 -19.44 -24.47 -7.97
N ASN A 338 -20.21 -23.88 -8.89
CA ASN A 338 -21.05 -24.65 -9.83
C ASN A 338 -20.24 -25.57 -10.73
N ILE A 339 -19.10 -25.10 -11.26
CA ILE A 339 -18.18 -25.94 -12.05
C ILE A 339 -17.67 -27.14 -11.23
N LEU A 340 -17.34 -26.93 -9.95
CA LEU A 340 -16.94 -28.02 -9.06
C LEU A 340 -18.08 -29.05 -8.85
N LYS A 341 -19.33 -28.58 -8.73
CA LYS A 341 -20.51 -29.46 -8.63
C LYS A 341 -20.69 -30.29 -9.94
N LEU A 342 -20.45 -29.67 -11.09
CA LEU A 342 -20.47 -30.38 -12.39
C LEU A 342 -19.37 -31.45 -12.47
N THR A 343 -18.17 -31.16 -12.02
CA THR A 343 -17.07 -32.12 -11.94
C THR A 343 -17.41 -33.33 -11.06
N LYS A 344 -18.00 -33.09 -9.88
CA LYS A 344 -18.48 -34.15 -8.99
C LYS A 344 -19.54 -35.03 -9.66
N ARG A 345 -20.43 -34.43 -10.47
CA ARG A 345 -21.44 -35.17 -11.25
C ARG A 345 -20.80 -36.06 -12.33
N LEU A 346 -19.81 -35.52 -13.09
CA LEU A 346 -19.06 -36.31 -14.09
C LEU A 346 -18.40 -37.53 -13.45
N ALA A 347 -17.65 -37.31 -12.35
CA ALA A 347 -16.93 -38.37 -11.66
C ALA A 347 -17.86 -39.45 -11.07
N LYS A 348 -18.97 -39.01 -10.42
CA LYS A 348 -19.94 -39.94 -9.81
C LYS A 348 -20.66 -40.80 -10.80
N ALA A 349 -20.89 -40.30 -12.00
CA ALA A 349 -21.62 -41.00 -13.08
C ALA A 349 -20.68 -41.74 -14.05
N ASP A 350 -19.36 -41.68 -13.83
CA ASP A 350 -18.32 -42.21 -14.73
C ASP A 350 -18.50 -41.73 -16.19
N ILE A 351 -18.86 -40.45 -16.32
CA ILE A 351 -19.11 -39.82 -17.61
C ILE A 351 -17.81 -39.22 -18.14
N VAL A 352 -17.44 -39.60 -19.37
CA VAL A 352 -16.30 -39.03 -20.09
C VAL A 352 -16.81 -38.13 -21.20
N LEU A 353 -16.38 -36.86 -21.21
CA LEU A 353 -16.66 -35.96 -22.31
C LEU A 353 -15.87 -36.36 -23.56
N SER A 354 -16.50 -36.23 -24.74
CA SER A 354 -15.83 -36.52 -26.01
C SER A 354 -14.66 -35.54 -26.24
N ASP A 355 -13.67 -35.96 -27.04
CA ASP A 355 -12.52 -35.14 -27.39
C ASP A 355 -12.94 -33.82 -28.06
N ILE A 356 -14.02 -33.80 -28.82
CA ILE A 356 -14.59 -32.59 -29.44
C ILE A 356 -15.12 -31.66 -28.34
N ALA A 357 -15.88 -32.19 -27.38
CA ALA A 357 -16.40 -31.37 -26.27
C ALA A 357 -15.29 -30.78 -25.40
N ARG A 358 -14.25 -31.55 -25.15
CA ARG A 358 -13.07 -31.04 -24.41
C ARG A 358 -12.37 -29.94 -25.18
N HIS A 359 -12.15 -30.13 -26.49
CA HIS A 359 -11.51 -29.11 -27.33
C HIS A 359 -12.33 -27.81 -27.40
N ASP A 360 -13.66 -27.92 -27.47
CA ASP A 360 -14.57 -26.78 -27.47
C ASP A 360 -14.47 -26.00 -26.14
N LEU A 361 -14.39 -26.68 -24.98
CA LEU A 361 -14.24 -26.09 -23.68
C LEU A 361 -12.82 -25.47 -23.47
N ASP A 362 -11.77 -26.15 -23.94
CA ASP A 362 -10.40 -25.63 -23.90
C ASP A 362 -10.28 -24.32 -24.67
N ARG A 363 -10.96 -24.20 -25.80
CA ARG A 363 -10.94 -22.98 -26.61
C ARG A 363 -11.58 -21.79 -25.88
N ILE A 364 -12.73 -21.97 -25.23
CA ILE A 364 -13.39 -20.94 -24.44
C ILE A 364 -12.51 -20.60 -23.24
N TRP A 365 -11.90 -21.60 -22.59
CA TRP A 365 -11.03 -21.41 -21.45
C TRP A 365 -9.78 -20.57 -21.77
N GLU A 366 -9.17 -20.77 -22.94
CA GLU A 366 -8.06 -19.93 -23.42
C GLU A 366 -8.45 -18.45 -23.56
N LEU A 367 -9.67 -18.18 -24.09
CA LEU A 367 -10.19 -16.82 -24.22
C LEU A 367 -10.47 -16.18 -22.85
N LEU A 368 -11.08 -16.92 -21.93
CA LEU A 368 -11.32 -16.47 -20.57
C LEU A 368 -10.01 -16.13 -19.84
N ARG A 369 -8.97 -16.95 -20.03
CA ARG A 369 -7.65 -16.70 -19.47
C ARG A 369 -7.03 -15.42 -20.02
N SER A 370 -7.17 -15.16 -21.30
CA SER A 370 -6.75 -13.91 -21.94
C SER A 370 -7.55 -12.71 -21.40
N GLN A 371 -8.86 -12.84 -21.27
CA GLN A 371 -9.74 -11.81 -20.75
C GLN A 371 -9.41 -11.47 -19.29
N ALA A 372 -9.23 -12.46 -18.42
CA ALA A 372 -8.86 -12.25 -17.02
C ALA A 372 -7.52 -11.54 -16.87
N HIS A 373 -6.55 -11.88 -17.71
CA HIS A 373 -5.26 -11.18 -17.75
C HIS A 373 -5.43 -9.70 -18.12
N ASN A 374 -6.26 -9.40 -19.12
CA ASN A 374 -6.56 -8.02 -19.52
C ASN A 374 -7.27 -7.24 -18.40
N VAL A 375 -8.21 -7.87 -17.69
CA VAL A 375 -8.89 -7.27 -16.52
C VAL A 375 -7.88 -6.95 -15.39
N GLU A 376 -6.97 -7.87 -15.08
CA GLU A 376 -5.92 -7.64 -14.06
C GLU A 376 -5.05 -6.43 -14.43
N LEU A 377 -4.66 -6.32 -15.69
CA LEU A 377 -3.87 -5.19 -16.20
C LEU A 377 -4.65 -3.86 -16.16
N ALA A 378 -5.91 -3.87 -16.56
CA ALA A 378 -6.80 -2.70 -16.54
C ALA A 378 -6.95 -2.16 -15.11
N LEU A 379 -7.07 -3.03 -14.11
CA LEU A 379 -7.17 -2.65 -12.70
C LEU A 379 -5.82 -2.22 -12.10
N ALA A 380 -4.67 -2.67 -12.63
CA ALA A 380 -3.34 -2.41 -12.04
C ALA A 380 -2.87 -0.95 -12.12
N GLY A 381 -3.29 -0.20 -13.12
CA GLY A 381 -3.22 1.28 -13.23
C GLY A 381 -1.86 1.98 -13.23
N LYS A 382 -0.74 1.36 -12.86
CA LYS A 382 0.55 2.06 -12.71
C LYS A 382 1.81 1.32 -13.19
N ASN A 383 1.74 0.09 -13.67
CA ASN A 383 2.95 -0.66 -14.01
C ASN A 383 3.23 -0.64 -15.52
N GLN A 384 4.14 0.23 -15.94
CA GLN A 384 4.55 0.41 -17.35
C GLN A 384 5.13 -0.87 -17.99
N GLU A 385 5.81 -1.71 -17.22
CA GLU A 385 6.40 -2.97 -17.71
C GLU A 385 5.36 -4.04 -18.03
N SER A 386 4.33 -4.17 -17.19
CA SER A 386 3.27 -5.16 -17.37
C SER A 386 2.37 -4.85 -18.57
N ALA A 387 2.12 -3.57 -18.85
CA ALA A 387 1.34 -3.13 -20.02
C ALA A 387 2.09 -3.37 -21.34
N ALA A 388 3.42 -3.22 -21.36
CA ALA A 388 4.25 -3.51 -22.52
C ALA A 388 4.31 -5.02 -22.83
N LEU A 389 4.35 -5.88 -21.81
CA LEU A 389 4.33 -7.33 -21.94
C LEU A 389 2.99 -7.86 -22.43
N ALA A 390 1.89 -7.24 -22.01
CA ALA A 390 0.54 -7.58 -22.47
C ALA A 390 0.34 -7.27 -23.95
N LEU A 391 0.78 -6.09 -24.41
CA LEU A 391 0.75 -5.72 -25.83
C LEU A 391 1.64 -6.64 -26.70
N GLU A 392 2.72 -7.20 -26.15
CA GLU A 392 3.57 -8.15 -26.86
C GLU A 392 2.90 -9.54 -26.94
N ASN A 393 2.24 -9.97 -25.87
CA ASN A 393 1.48 -11.24 -25.85
C ASN A 393 0.26 -11.17 -26.75
N GLU A 394 -0.45 -10.04 -26.81
CA GLU A 394 -1.55 -9.75 -27.72
C GLU A 394 -1.11 -9.86 -29.19
N ARG A 395 0.04 -9.24 -29.55
CA ARG A 395 0.59 -9.37 -30.90
C ARG A 395 0.93 -10.83 -31.28
N LYS A 396 1.27 -11.66 -30.28
CA LYS A 396 1.52 -13.09 -30.48
C LYS A 396 0.20 -13.86 -30.65
N LEU A 397 -0.84 -13.54 -29.86
CA LEU A 397 -2.18 -14.11 -29.95
C LEU A 397 -2.87 -13.72 -31.27
N ASN A 398 -2.85 -12.44 -31.64
CA ASN A 398 -3.40 -11.96 -32.91
C ASN A 398 -2.68 -12.55 -34.14
N LYS A 399 -1.38 -12.85 -34.04
CA LYS A 399 -0.64 -13.58 -35.08
C LYS A 399 -1.06 -15.05 -35.14
N LEU A 400 -1.37 -15.66 -34.00
CA LEU A 400 -1.91 -17.03 -33.94
C LEU A 400 -3.35 -17.09 -34.45
N ALA A 401 -4.22 -16.19 -34.03
CA ALA A 401 -5.60 -16.07 -34.50
C ALA A 401 -5.65 -15.84 -36.01
N LYS A 402 -4.89 -14.90 -36.56
CA LYS A 402 -4.76 -14.68 -38.01
C LYS A 402 -4.18 -15.87 -38.78
N LYS A 403 -3.34 -16.70 -38.15
CA LYS A 403 -2.82 -17.94 -38.76
C LYS A 403 -3.91 -19.05 -38.84
N TYR A 404 -4.85 -19.05 -37.88
CA TYR A 404 -5.99 -19.95 -37.89
C TYR A 404 -7.13 -19.42 -38.75
N GLU A 405 -7.40 -18.10 -38.81
CA GLU A 405 -8.38 -17.47 -39.74
C GLU A 405 -8.06 -17.75 -41.21
N LYS A 406 -6.78 -17.85 -41.57
CA LYS A 406 -6.35 -18.17 -42.93
C LYS A 406 -6.75 -19.58 -43.40
N ASN A 407 -7.10 -20.46 -42.48
CA ASN A 407 -7.57 -21.82 -42.74
C ASN A 407 -9.09 -21.95 -42.77
N TYR A 408 -9.86 -20.94 -42.33
CA TYR A 408 -11.32 -20.93 -42.34
C TYR A 408 -11.84 -19.56 -42.69
N SER A 409 -11.77 -19.18 -43.97
CA SER A 409 -12.32 -17.90 -44.43
C SER A 409 -13.81 -17.95 -44.68
N ARG A 410 -14.56 -17.08 -44.04
CA ARG A 410 -15.60 -16.29 -44.70
C ARG A 410 -15.68 -14.92 -44.04
N LYS A 411 -15.58 -13.92 -44.92
CA LYS A 411 -15.78 -12.49 -44.64
C LYS A 411 -17.24 -12.22 -44.31
N GLU A 412 -17.48 -11.33 -43.34
CA GLU A 412 -18.37 -10.17 -43.53
C GLU A 412 -18.44 -9.33 -42.24
N ASP A 413 -18.23 -8.02 -42.44
CA ASP A 413 -18.65 -6.83 -41.72
C ASP A 413 -17.92 -6.40 -40.44
N TYR A 414 -16.94 -5.53 -40.64
CA TYR A 414 -16.53 -4.52 -39.70
C TYR A 414 -16.67 -3.12 -40.34
N GLU A 415 -17.62 -2.32 -39.84
CA GLU A 415 -17.57 -0.85 -39.93
C GLU A 415 -18.14 -0.18 -38.70
N ALA A 416 -17.35 0.84 -38.24
CA ALA A 416 -17.74 2.01 -37.49
C ALA A 416 -17.75 1.96 -35.96
N PHE A 417 -16.74 2.58 -35.36
CA PHE A 417 -16.94 3.74 -34.44
C PHE A 417 -15.68 4.60 -34.38
N GLY A 418 -15.83 5.85 -34.80
CA GLY A 418 -14.77 6.85 -34.83
C GLY A 418 -14.86 7.88 -33.71
N HIS A 419 -13.68 8.32 -33.28
CA HIS A 419 -13.26 9.64 -32.75
C HIS A 419 -14.08 10.44 -31.76
N LEU A 420 -13.43 10.76 -30.64
CA LEU A 420 -13.42 12.12 -30.06
C LEU A 420 -12.12 12.32 -29.25
N GLY A 421 -11.42 13.41 -29.54
CA GLY A 421 -10.10 13.70 -29.03
C GLY A 421 -10.04 14.74 -27.90
N GLY A 422 -8.87 14.86 -27.32
CA GLY A 422 -8.35 16.11 -26.74
C GLY A 422 -7.82 16.07 -25.30
N SER A 423 -6.52 16.01 -25.19
CA SER A 423 -5.52 16.70 -24.34
C SER A 423 -5.31 16.37 -22.85
N THR A 424 -4.20 15.84 -22.56
CA THR A 424 -3.00 16.15 -21.74
C THR A 424 -2.04 14.95 -21.78
N LYS A 425 -0.88 15.08 -22.40
CA LYS A 425 -0.15 13.95 -23.03
C LYS A 425 0.16 12.72 -22.18
N ALA A 426 0.39 12.78 -20.88
CA ALA A 426 0.78 11.61 -20.10
C ALA A 426 -0.40 10.91 -19.38
N ALA A 427 -1.37 11.67 -18.90
CA ALA A 427 -2.59 11.11 -18.30
C ALA A 427 -3.52 10.55 -19.39
N ASP A 428 -3.56 11.21 -20.56
CA ASP A 428 -4.34 10.77 -21.72
C ASP A 428 -3.76 9.50 -22.36
N GLU A 429 -2.43 9.34 -22.41
CA GLU A 429 -1.80 8.11 -22.88
C GLU A 429 -2.10 6.91 -21.97
N GLN A 430 -2.14 7.12 -20.66
CA GLN A 430 -2.50 6.06 -19.69
C GLN A 430 -3.98 5.70 -19.77
N GLN A 431 -4.86 6.71 -19.89
CA GLN A 431 -6.30 6.48 -20.05
C GLN A 431 -6.62 5.79 -21.37
N SER A 432 -6.01 6.22 -22.47
CA SER A 432 -6.15 5.58 -23.78
C SER A 432 -5.67 4.13 -23.79
N ARG A 433 -4.65 3.77 -23.00
CA ARG A 433 -4.18 2.39 -22.85
C ARG A 433 -5.16 1.54 -22.06
N ASN A 434 -5.70 2.07 -20.95
CA ASN A 434 -6.69 1.33 -20.15
C ASN A 434 -8.00 1.11 -20.91
N GLU A 435 -8.42 2.06 -21.73
CA GLU A 435 -9.55 1.94 -22.63
C GLU A 435 -9.33 0.81 -23.65
N LYS A 436 -8.15 0.75 -24.30
CA LYS A 436 -7.79 -0.34 -25.22
C LYS A 436 -7.76 -1.72 -24.58
N ILE A 437 -7.23 -1.83 -23.34
CA ILE A 437 -7.21 -3.10 -22.60
C ILE A 437 -8.63 -3.53 -22.25
N SER A 438 -9.50 -2.59 -21.90
CA SER A 438 -10.93 -2.86 -21.67
C SER A 438 -11.65 -3.28 -22.93
N GLU A 439 -11.35 -2.66 -24.08
CA GLU A 439 -11.88 -3.06 -25.39
C GLU A 439 -11.48 -4.51 -25.72
N LEU A 440 -10.23 -4.91 -25.49
CA LEU A 440 -9.77 -6.28 -25.69
C LEU A 440 -10.49 -7.31 -24.81
N ALA A 441 -10.81 -6.94 -23.56
CA ALA A 441 -11.59 -7.81 -22.69
C ALA A 441 -13.03 -7.98 -23.20
N LEU A 442 -13.61 -6.94 -23.78
CA LEU A 442 -14.93 -6.99 -24.43
C LEU A 442 -14.92 -7.78 -25.75
N GLU A 443 -13.84 -7.67 -26.55
CA GLU A 443 -13.67 -8.49 -27.75
C GLU A 443 -13.62 -9.99 -27.40
N ASN A 444 -12.87 -10.36 -26.35
CA ASN A 444 -12.82 -11.73 -25.85
C ASN A 444 -14.19 -12.21 -25.36
N GLU A 445 -14.94 -11.39 -24.64
CA GLU A 445 -16.30 -11.70 -24.19
C GLU A 445 -17.25 -11.95 -25.39
N HIS A 446 -17.20 -11.08 -26.41
CA HIS A 446 -18.00 -11.28 -27.63
C HIS A 446 -17.65 -12.59 -28.35
N GLU A 447 -16.36 -12.94 -28.47
CA GLU A 447 -15.93 -14.21 -29.06
C GLU A 447 -16.39 -15.41 -28.22
N ILE A 448 -16.32 -15.32 -26.87
CA ILE A 448 -16.83 -16.35 -25.97
C ILE A 448 -18.31 -16.61 -26.23
N ASN A 449 -19.14 -15.57 -26.29
CA ASN A 449 -20.58 -15.68 -26.51
C ASN A 449 -20.91 -16.30 -27.85
N LEU A 450 -20.20 -15.93 -28.92
CA LEU A 450 -20.35 -16.55 -30.24
C LEU A 450 -19.97 -18.03 -30.25
N LEU A 451 -18.85 -18.37 -29.61
CA LEU A 451 -18.38 -19.77 -29.54
C LEU A 451 -19.29 -20.63 -28.67
N THR A 452 -19.76 -20.11 -27.52
CA THR A 452 -20.71 -20.81 -26.65
C THR A 452 -21.96 -21.20 -27.43
N LYS A 453 -22.58 -20.26 -28.12
CA LYS A 453 -23.74 -20.53 -28.96
C LYS A 453 -23.46 -21.55 -30.06
N LYS A 454 -22.35 -21.40 -30.79
CA LYS A 454 -21.94 -22.33 -31.84
C LYS A 454 -21.70 -23.74 -31.32
N TYR A 455 -21.04 -23.86 -30.15
CA TYR A 455 -20.75 -25.16 -29.57
C TYR A 455 -21.98 -25.82 -28.98
N GLU A 456 -22.92 -25.06 -28.43
CA GLU A 456 -24.21 -25.53 -27.98
C GLU A 456 -25.01 -26.09 -29.17
N GLU A 457 -25.16 -25.35 -30.27
CA GLU A 457 -25.86 -25.80 -31.50
C GLU A 457 -25.21 -27.08 -32.06
N SER A 458 -23.90 -27.12 -32.22
CA SER A 458 -23.15 -28.28 -32.71
C SER A 458 -23.28 -29.49 -31.77
N HIS A 459 -23.33 -29.26 -30.45
CA HIS A 459 -23.52 -30.36 -29.50
C HIS A 459 -24.94 -30.93 -29.52
N ILE A 460 -25.95 -30.08 -29.65
CA ILE A 460 -27.35 -30.50 -29.82
C ILE A 460 -27.51 -31.37 -31.09
N GLU A 461 -26.85 -31.01 -32.18
CA GLU A 461 -26.85 -31.80 -33.41
C GLU A 461 -26.17 -33.17 -33.19
N ARG A 462 -25.04 -33.24 -32.54
CA ARG A 462 -24.34 -34.50 -32.16
C ARG A 462 -25.21 -35.40 -31.29
N ARG A 463 -25.93 -34.83 -30.32
CA ARG A 463 -26.89 -35.55 -29.48
C ARG A 463 -28.03 -36.13 -30.30
N ASN A 464 -28.64 -35.33 -31.17
CA ASN A 464 -29.79 -35.75 -32.02
C ASN A 464 -29.40 -36.85 -33.00
N THR A 465 -28.12 -36.92 -33.38
CA THR A 465 -27.59 -38.00 -34.26
C THR A 465 -27.09 -39.23 -33.49
N GLY A 466 -27.30 -39.30 -32.18
CA GLY A 466 -26.90 -40.44 -31.32
C GLY A 466 -25.40 -40.56 -31.07
N LYS A 467 -24.61 -39.51 -31.33
CA LYS A 467 -23.14 -39.48 -31.14
C LYS A 467 -22.71 -39.05 -29.76
N CYS A 468 -23.66 -38.69 -28.88
CA CYS A 468 -23.36 -38.24 -27.53
C CYS A 468 -24.38 -38.76 -26.53
N ALA A 469 -23.95 -39.16 -25.33
CA ALA A 469 -24.83 -39.57 -24.24
C ALA A 469 -25.61 -38.35 -23.68
N VAL A 470 -26.86 -38.57 -23.28
CA VAL A 470 -27.76 -37.47 -22.82
C VAL A 470 -27.19 -36.79 -21.59
N ASP A 471 -26.72 -37.56 -20.63
CA ASP A 471 -26.18 -36.99 -19.36
C ASP A 471 -24.88 -36.16 -19.56
N ALA A 472 -24.00 -36.66 -20.44
CA ALA A 472 -22.81 -35.90 -20.85
C ALA A 472 -23.18 -34.58 -21.55
N SER A 473 -24.28 -34.59 -22.32
CA SER A 473 -24.82 -33.46 -23.05
C SER A 473 -25.26 -32.32 -22.11
N VAL A 474 -26.01 -32.68 -21.07
CA VAL A 474 -26.50 -31.69 -20.09
C VAL A 474 -25.31 -31.02 -19.36
N ILE A 475 -24.37 -31.83 -18.88
CA ILE A 475 -23.21 -31.30 -18.14
C ILE A 475 -22.34 -30.40 -19.05
N PHE A 476 -22.13 -30.75 -20.31
CA PHE A 476 -21.39 -29.94 -21.25
C PHE A 476 -22.05 -28.57 -21.49
N ILE A 477 -23.37 -28.52 -21.66
CA ILE A 477 -24.11 -27.26 -21.87
C ILE A 477 -24.07 -26.39 -20.58
N GLU A 478 -24.32 -27.01 -19.42
CA GLU A 478 -24.22 -26.31 -18.14
C GLU A 478 -22.82 -25.69 -17.96
N MET A 479 -21.75 -26.42 -18.33
CA MET A 479 -20.40 -25.92 -18.25
C MET A 479 -20.13 -24.75 -19.20
N LEU A 480 -20.62 -24.81 -20.42
CA LEU A 480 -20.52 -23.69 -21.37
C LEU A 480 -21.17 -22.43 -20.81
N TRP A 481 -22.33 -22.54 -20.19
CA TRP A 481 -23.04 -21.42 -19.59
C TRP A 481 -22.30 -20.84 -18.37
N GLU A 482 -21.73 -21.69 -17.52
CA GLU A 482 -20.92 -21.20 -16.37
C GLU A 482 -19.69 -20.43 -16.85
N LEU A 483 -19.00 -20.91 -17.89
CA LEU A 483 -17.85 -20.23 -18.46
C LEU A 483 -18.22 -18.90 -19.14
N GLU A 484 -19.34 -18.85 -19.88
CA GLU A 484 -19.87 -17.63 -20.50
C GLU A 484 -20.17 -16.57 -19.45
N ARG A 485 -20.87 -16.92 -18.36
CA ARG A 485 -21.19 -15.99 -17.27
C ARG A 485 -19.96 -15.45 -16.57
N ILE A 486 -18.91 -16.25 -16.41
CA ILE A 486 -17.62 -15.77 -15.92
C ILE A 486 -17.02 -14.72 -16.87
N GLY A 487 -17.14 -14.96 -18.19
CA GLY A 487 -16.75 -14.00 -19.21
C GLY A 487 -17.49 -12.66 -19.08
N ASP A 488 -18.81 -12.71 -18.87
CA ASP A 488 -19.67 -11.53 -18.67
C ASP A 488 -19.22 -10.72 -17.44
N HIS A 489 -18.95 -11.40 -16.32
CA HIS A 489 -18.48 -10.72 -15.10
C HIS A 489 -17.10 -10.10 -15.25
N LEU A 490 -16.18 -10.78 -15.95
CA LEU A 490 -14.87 -10.21 -16.29
C LEU A 490 -15.01 -8.98 -17.20
N ALA A 491 -15.89 -9.03 -18.22
CA ALA A 491 -16.19 -7.89 -19.09
C ALA A 491 -16.77 -6.70 -18.31
N ASN A 492 -17.70 -6.96 -17.39
CA ASN A 492 -18.26 -5.94 -16.51
C ASN A 492 -17.20 -5.21 -15.67
N ILE A 493 -16.22 -5.93 -15.17
CA ILE A 493 -15.09 -5.34 -14.42
C ILE A 493 -14.21 -4.53 -15.39
N ALA A 494 -13.93 -5.07 -16.59
CA ALA A 494 -13.12 -4.41 -17.61
C ALA A 494 -13.68 -3.04 -18.03
N VAL A 495 -14.99 -2.97 -18.28
CA VAL A 495 -15.69 -1.72 -18.67
C VAL A 495 -15.57 -0.64 -17.60
N ARG A 496 -15.58 -1.03 -16.32
CA ARG A 496 -15.49 -0.07 -15.21
C ARG A 496 -14.07 0.36 -14.86
N ALA A 497 -13.06 -0.44 -15.23
CA ALA A 497 -11.67 -0.18 -14.87
C ALA A 497 -11.14 1.19 -15.36
N PRO A 498 -11.37 1.66 -16.59
CA PRO A 498 -10.94 2.99 -17.04
C PRO A 498 -11.58 4.13 -16.25
N GLU A 499 -12.87 4.00 -15.91
CA GLU A 499 -13.60 5.02 -15.15
C GLU A 499 -13.12 5.07 -13.69
N ILE A 500 -12.84 3.92 -13.09
CA ILE A 500 -12.19 3.82 -11.78
C ILE A 500 -10.85 4.54 -11.80
N GLN A 501 -10.02 4.32 -12.82
CA GLN A 501 -8.71 4.99 -12.96
C GLN A 501 -8.85 6.50 -13.14
N LYS A 502 -9.80 6.96 -13.94
CA LYS A 502 -10.08 8.40 -14.14
C LYS A 502 -10.43 9.09 -12.83
N HIS A 503 -11.32 8.52 -12.03
CA HIS A 503 -11.67 9.06 -10.74
C HIS A 503 -10.54 8.93 -9.71
N TYR A 504 -9.72 7.88 -9.80
CA TYR A 504 -8.55 7.67 -8.94
C TYR A 504 -7.46 8.73 -9.16
N VAL A 505 -7.15 9.07 -10.41
CA VAL A 505 -6.19 10.15 -10.74
C VAL A 505 -6.68 11.50 -10.20
N ALA A 506 -7.99 11.76 -10.25
CA ALA A 506 -8.60 12.95 -9.67
C ALA A 506 -8.57 13.02 -8.12
N LEU A 507 -8.24 11.91 -7.43
CA LEU A 507 -8.02 11.89 -5.98
C LEU A 507 -6.60 12.30 -5.57
N ALA A 508 -5.65 12.22 -6.51
CA ALA A 508 -4.23 12.51 -6.28
C ALA A 508 -3.84 13.97 -6.57
N ILE A 509 -4.76 14.74 -7.14
CA ILE A 509 -4.65 16.20 -7.40
C ILE A 509 -5.49 16.96 -6.35
#